data_1602f09e16189d41574d055f59396bad
#
_entry.id   1602f09e16189d41574d055f59396bad
#
_cell.length_a   1.000
_cell.length_b   1.000
_cell.length_c   1.000
_cell.angle_alpha   90.00
_cell.angle_beta   90.00
_cell.angle_gamma   90.00
#
_symmetry.space_group_name_H-M   'P 1'
#
loop_
_entity.id
_entity.type
_entity.pdbx_description
1 polymer ?
#
loop_
_entity_poly.entity_id
_entity_poly.type
_entity_poly.pdbx_seq_one_letter_code
_entity_poly.pdbx_strand_id
1 'polypeptide(L)'
;EFLKRISELLLGKNNFYEDIFASLEVPYKPYVWAVDIATTHDEDINKVARVQELIHYYRVRGHLISDTNPLEYAQRTHPDLRMASHGLSVWDLEREFATGGFGGVPFMKLRDILNRLQDSYTRSIGVEYMHIQEPEERKWIQERIEKPHERMDRQEQLRILRRLNAAEAF
;
A
#
# COMPACT_ATOMS: atom_id res chain seq x y z
N GLU A 1 34.77 20.74 -7.93
CA GLU A 1 35.11 21.44 -6.68
C GLU A 1 34.24 21.00 -5.50
N PHE A 2 32.91 20.92 -5.66
CA PHE A 2 31.96 20.47 -4.63
C PHE A 2 32.25 19.05 -4.13
N LEU A 3 32.41 18.07 -5.04
CA LEU A 3 32.75 16.68 -4.69
C LEU A 3 34.08 16.54 -3.99
N LYS A 4 35.06 17.38 -4.34
CA LYS A 4 36.37 17.40 -3.68
C LYS A 4 36.22 17.85 -2.23
N ARG A 5 35.44 18.89 -1.97
CA ARG A 5 35.17 19.40 -0.61
C ARG A 5 34.43 18.38 0.26
N ILE A 6 33.43 17.66 -0.32
CA ILE A 6 32.78 16.59 0.39
C ILE A 6 33.74 15.44 0.74
N SER A 7 34.60 15.06 -0.19
CA SER A 7 35.59 13.99 0.09
C SER A 7 36.59 14.40 1.17
N GLU A 8 37.02 15.67 1.19
CA GLU A 8 37.90 16.21 2.23
C GLU A 8 37.21 16.27 3.60
N LEU A 9 35.92 16.58 3.65
CA LEU A 9 35.10 16.55 4.85
C LEU A 9 35.00 15.13 5.41
N LEU A 10 34.64 14.16 4.54
CA LEU A 10 34.48 12.75 4.91
C LEU A 10 35.82 12.12 5.40
N LEU A 11 36.94 12.61 4.91
CA LEU A 11 38.27 12.18 5.33
C LEU A 11 38.80 12.93 6.56
N GLY A 12 38.01 13.85 7.15
CA GLY A 12 38.41 14.64 8.30
C GLY A 12 39.61 15.60 8.04
N LYS A 13 39.85 15.95 6.77
CA LYS A 13 41.00 16.78 6.36
C LYS A 13 40.68 18.28 6.25
N ASN A 14 39.41 18.65 6.45
CA ASN A 14 39.00 20.03 6.27
C ASN A 14 38.00 20.44 7.37
N ASN A 15 38.47 21.34 8.24
CA ASN A 15 37.68 21.89 9.34
C ASN A 15 36.78 23.08 8.91
N PHE A 16 36.70 23.39 7.60
CA PHE A 16 36.03 24.56 7.10
C PHE A 16 34.56 24.65 7.58
N TYR A 17 33.84 23.52 7.61
CA TYR A 17 32.47 23.49 8.09
C TYR A 17 32.37 23.57 9.62
N GLU A 18 33.35 22.99 10.33
CA GLU A 18 33.43 23.12 11.80
C GLU A 18 33.65 24.56 12.21
N ASP A 19 34.53 25.29 11.51
CA ASP A 19 34.78 26.71 11.74
C ASP A 19 33.52 27.57 11.44
N ILE A 20 32.79 27.25 10.36
CA ILE A 20 31.51 27.92 10.04
C ILE A 20 30.47 27.64 11.15
N PHE A 21 30.32 26.41 11.57
CA PHE A 21 29.34 26.06 12.61
C PHE A 21 29.72 26.66 13.96
N ALA A 22 31.02 26.74 14.30
CA ALA A 22 31.47 27.42 15.48
C ALA A 22 31.20 28.93 15.45
N SER A 23 31.33 29.55 14.26
CA SER A 23 31.07 30.99 14.07
C SER A 23 29.60 31.38 14.12
N LEU A 24 28.67 30.41 13.91
CA LEU A 24 27.23 30.67 13.92
C LEU A 24 26.63 30.73 15.33
N GLU A 25 27.42 30.53 16.39
CA GLU A 25 26.96 30.52 17.80
C GLU A 25 25.73 29.68 18.08
N VAL A 26 25.32 28.83 17.13
CA VAL A 26 24.22 27.92 17.28
C VAL A 26 24.71 26.73 18.08
N PRO A 27 24.15 26.46 19.27
CA PRO A 27 24.55 25.28 20.02
C PRO A 27 24.25 24.05 19.19
N TYR A 28 25.28 23.48 18.56
CA TYR A 28 25.19 22.21 17.87
C TYR A 28 24.90 21.14 18.93
N LYS A 29 23.64 20.80 19.05
CA LYS A 29 23.26 19.56 19.70
C LYS A 29 23.43 18.49 18.64
N PRO A 30 24.41 17.57 18.77
CA PRO A 30 24.44 16.42 17.90
C PRO A 30 23.08 15.77 17.98
N TYR A 31 22.37 15.67 16.85
CA TYR A 31 21.20 14.81 16.76
C TYR A 31 21.73 13.39 16.93
N VAL A 32 21.76 12.95 18.17
CA VAL A 32 21.85 11.53 18.43
C VAL A 32 20.53 10.99 17.98
N TRP A 33 20.56 10.30 16.87
CA TRP A 33 19.48 9.40 16.49
C TRP A 33 19.48 8.30 17.57
N ALA A 34 18.98 8.65 18.74
CA ALA A 34 18.58 7.64 19.68
C ALA A 34 17.44 6.90 18.98
N VAL A 35 17.77 5.82 18.33
CA VAL A 35 16.79 4.81 18.01
C VAL A 35 16.31 4.33 19.37
N ASP A 36 15.24 4.95 19.84
CA ASP A 36 14.59 4.56 21.07
C ASP A 36 13.94 3.20 20.76
N ILE A 37 14.64 2.14 21.19
CA ILE A 37 14.23 0.74 20.96
C ILE A 37 12.84 0.50 21.57
N ALA A 38 12.45 1.27 22.59
CA ALA A 38 11.14 1.19 23.21
C ALA A 38 10.02 1.80 22.33
N THR A 39 10.29 2.91 21.62
CA THR A 39 9.32 3.52 20.69
C THR A 39 9.13 2.71 19.42
N THR A 40 10.16 1.98 18.96
CA THR A 40 10.05 1.14 17.75
C THR A 40 9.05 0.01 17.93
N HIS A 41 8.94 -0.58 19.11
CA HIS A 41 8.03 -1.71 19.32
C HIS A 41 6.56 -1.27 19.30
N ASP A 42 6.22 -0.17 19.98
CA ASP A 42 4.85 0.38 19.99
C ASP A 42 4.46 0.94 18.61
N GLU A 43 5.39 1.57 17.89
CA GLU A 43 5.15 2.03 16.54
C GLU A 43 4.93 0.88 15.56
N ASP A 44 5.66 -0.23 15.70
CA ASP A 44 5.50 -1.40 14.85
C ASP A 44 4.17 -2.11 15.10
N ILE A 45 3.73 -2.25 16.34
CA ILE A 45 2.39 -2.77 16.67
C ILE A 45 1.31 -1.86 16.10
N ASN A 46 1.44 -0.55 16.27
CA ASN A 46 0.52 0.42 15.69
C ASN A 46 0.48 0.35 14.16
N LYS A 47 1.62 0.14 13.49
CA LYS A 47 1.65 0.01 12.03
C LYS A 47 0.95 -1.25 11.52
N VAL A 48 1.05 -2.37 12.24
CA VAL A 48 0.29 -3.58 11.90
C VAL A 48 -1.22 -3.31 11.96
N ALA A 49 -1.69 -2.65 13.03
CA ALA A 49 -3.10 -2.28 13.16
C ALA A 49 -3.56 -1.35 12.01
N ARG A 50 -2.74 -0.38 11.61
CA ARG A 50 -3.02 0.54 10.49
C ARG A 50 -3.07 -0.18 9.15
N VAL A 51 -2.23 -1.19 8.93
CA VAL A 51 -2.32 -2.03 7.72
C VAL A 51 -3.61 -2.83 7.70
N GLN A 52 -4.03 -3.40 8.84
CA GLN A 52 -5.32 -4.10 8.96
C GLN A 52 -6.51 -3.14 8.71
N GLU A 53 -6.42 -1.93 9.23
CA GLU A 53 -7.40 -0.88 8.99
C GLU A 53 -7.47 -0.51 7.50
N LEU A 54 -6.35 -0.34 6.84
CA LEU A 54 -6.28 -0.07 5.39
C LEU A 54 -6.93 -1.20 4.58
N ILE A 55 -6.64 -2.47 4.90
CA ILE A 55 -7.28 -3.64 4.28
C ILE A 55 -8.80 -3.57 4.47
N HIS A 56 -9.26 -3.25 5.68
CA HIS A 56 -10.67 -3.11 5.98
C HIS A 56 -11.34 -2.00 5.14
N TYR A 57 -10.71 -0.85 5.01
CA TYR A 57 -11.25 0.25 4.20
C TYR A 57 -11.34 -0.10 2.71
N TYR A 58 -10.37 -0.83 2.17
CA TYR A 58 -10.48 -1.32 0.80
C TYR A 58 -11.67 -2.29 0.61
N ARG A 59 -11.93 -3.16 1.58
CA ARG A 59 -13.11 -4.05 1.57
C ARG A 59 -14.43 -3.28 1.61
N VAL A 60 -14.49 -2.19 2.38
CA VAL A 60 -15.72 -1.38 2.55
C VAL A 60 -15.90 -0.36 1.44
N ARG A 61 -14.84 0.31 0.99
CA ARG A 61 -14.89 1.50 0.13
C ARG A 61 -14.12 1.39 -1.18
N GLY A 62 -13.46 0.27 -1.45
CA GLY A 62 -12.68 0.09 -2.67
C GLY A 62 -13.51 0.30 -3.94
N HIS A 63 -14.77 -0.14 -3.93
CA HIS A 63 -15.70 0.03 -5.05
C HIS A 63 -15.93 1.50 -5.46
N LEU A 64 -15.76 2.47 -4.54
CA LEU A 64 -15.96 3.89 -4.81
C LEU A 64 -14.93 4.47 -5.78
N ILE A 65 -13.75 3.86 -5.87
CA ILE A 65 -12.68 4.30 -6.77
C ILE A 65 -12.43 3.36 -7.93
N SER A 66 -13.26 2.30 -8.08
CA SER A 66 -13.13 1.37 -9.20
C SER A 66 -13.50 2.03 -10.52
N ASP A 67 -12.75 1.69 -11.56
CA ASP A 67 -12.96 2.18 -12.93
C ASP A 67 -13.97 1.31 -13.66
N THR A 68 -15.25 1.53 -13.34
CA THR A 68 -16.36 0.76 -13.89
C THR A 68 -16.96 1.36 -15.17
N ASN A 69 -16.56 2.57 -15.56
CA ASN A 69 -17.06 3.23 -16.75
C ASN A 69 -16.06 3.11 -17.92
N PRO A 70 -16.30 2.28 -18.92
CA PRO A 70 -15.39 2.11 -20.06
C PRO A 70 -15.36 3.31 -21.02
N LEU A 71 -16.30 4.25 -20.89
CA LEU A 71 -16.43 5.41 -21.79
C LEU A 71 -15.71 6.63 -21.29
N GLU A 72 -15.41 6.69 -20.01
CA GLU A 72 -14.78 7.86 -19.40
C GLU A 72 -13.76 7.43 -18.34
N TYR A 73 -12.51 7.80 -18.55
CA TYR A 73 -11.48 7.63 -17.55
C TYR A 73 -11.52 8.79 -16.56
N ALA A 74 -12.02 8.53 -15.36
CA ALA A 74 -11.95 9.47 -14.25
C ALA A 74 -11.04 8.94 -13.16
N GLN A 75 -9.98 9.67 -12.84
CA GLN A 75 -9.11 9.34 -11.71
C GLN A 75 -9.85 9.59 -10.40
N ARG A 76 -10.42 8.53 -9.84
CA ARG A 76 -11.14 8.58 -8.57
C ARG A 76 -10.17 8.34 -7.41
N THR A 77 -10.28 9.13 -6.37
CA THR A 77 -9.47 8.98 -5.16
C THR A 77 -10.37 9.07 -3.93
N HIS A 78 -10.05 8.28 -2.91
CA HIS A 78 -10.73 8.34 -1.62
C HIS A 78 -9.70 8.51 -0.51
N PRO A 79 -9.90 9.42 0.47
CA PRO A 79 -8.92 9.67 1.54
C PRO A 79 -8.59 8.42 2.34
N ASP A 80 -9.59 7.61 2.70
CA ASP A 80 -9.41 6.42 3.52
C ASP A 80 -8.67 5.26 2.81
N LEU A 81 -8.49 5.35 1.50
CA LEU A 81 -7.75 4.36 0.71
C LEU A 81 -6.30 4.78 0.46
N ARG A 82 -5.90 5.95 0.96
CA ARG A 82 -4.53 6.44 0.84
C ARG A 82 -3.68 5.89 1.97
N MET A 83 -2.53 5.33 1.64
CA MET A 83 -1.53 4.86 2.60
C MET A 83 -1.15 5.93 3.63
N ALA A 84 -0.99 7.19 3.19
CA ALA A 84 -0.63 8.30 4.05
C ALA A 84 -1.68 8.62 5.13
N SER A 85 -2.97 8.41 4.85
CA SER A 85 -4.05 8.62 5.83
C SER A 85 -3.97 7.67 7.01
N HIS A 86 -3.32 6.53 6.83
CA HIS A 86 -3.05 5.53 7.86
C HIS A 86 -1.67 5.70 8.50
N GLY A 87 -0.95 6.80 8.23
CA GLY A 87 0.39 7.03 8.75
C GLY A 87 1.43 6.01 8.24
N LEU A 88 1.15 5.37 7.11
CA LEU A 88 2.08 4.51 6.40
C LEU A 88 2.83 5.34 5.34
N SER A 89 4.11 5.07 5.18
CA SER A 89 5.00 5.82 4.30
C SER A 89 5.62 4.93 3.21
N VAL A 90 6.30 5.57 2.27
CA VAL A 90 7.06 4.86 1.21
C VAL A 90 8.12 3.93 1.79
N TRP A 91 8.65 4.26 2.96
CA TRP A 91 9.67 3.47 3.66
C TRP A 91 9.12 2.16 4.23
N ASP A 92 7.79 2.05 4.38
CA ASP A 92 7.13 0.86 4.88
C ASP A 92 6.83 -0.16 3.76
N LEU A 93 6.96 0.21 2.48
CA LEU A 93 6.57 -0.63 1.35
C LEU A 93 7.28 -1.99 1.30
N GLU A 94 8.55 -2.05 1.68
CA GLU A 94 9.33 -3.30 1.68
C GLU A 94 9.24 -4.07 3.01
N ARG A 95 8.56 -3.52 4.00
CA ARG A 95 8.38 -4.18 5.30
C ARG A 95 7.28 -5.22 5.20
N GLU A 96 7.45 -6.30 5.95
CA GLU A 96 6.46 -7.37 6.08
C GLU A 96 5.49 -7.06 7.22
N PHE A 97 4.20 -7.25 6.95
CA PHE A 97 3.13 -7.07 7.92
C PHE A 97 2.25 -8.30 8.00
N ALA A 98 1.68 -8.53 9.18
CA ALA A 98 0.67 -9.55 9.36
C ALA A 98 -0.61 -9.15 8.60
N THR A 99 -1.10 -10.02 7.74
CA THR A 99 -2.22 -9.75 6.83
C THR A 99 -3.59 -9.98 7.46
N GLY A 100 -3.66 -10.65 8.62
CA GLY A 100 -4.94 -11.08 9.20
C GLY A 100 -5.70 -12.08 8.32
N GLY A 101 -4.98 -12.83 7.48
CA GLY A 101 -5.56 -13.81 6.55
C GLY A 101 -5.90 -13.24 5.17
N PHE A 102 -5.64 -11.96 4.90
CA PHE A 102 -5.81 -11.35 3.58
C PHE A 102 -5.00 -12.10 2.52
N GLY A 103 -5.64 -12.45 1.42
CA GLY A 103 -5.03 -13.19 0.33
C GLY A 103 -4.59 -14.62 0.68
N GLY A 104 -4.99 -15.16 1.83
CA GLY A 104 -4.64 -16.51 2.28
C GLY A 104 -3.19 -16.68 2.74
N VAL A 105 -2.46 -15.59 2.99
CA VAL A 105 -1.05 -15.60 3.40
C VAL A 105 -0.92 -14.87 4.73
N PRO A 106 -0.20 -15.41 5.75
CA PRO A 106 -0.13 -14.80 7.08
C PRO A 106 0.69 -13.50 7.12
N PHE A 107 1.74 -13.40 6.32
CA PHE A 107 2.61 -12.22 6.22
C PHE A 107 2.83 -11.84 4.77
N MET A 108 2.88 -10.55 4.49
CA MET A 108 3.10 -10.02 3.14
C MET A 108 3.76 -8.63 3.23
N LYS A 109 4.58 -8.27 2.24
CA LYS A 109 5.11 -6.91 2.12
C LYS A 109 3.97 -5.93 1.86
N LEU A 110 4.06 -4.72 2.41
CA LEU A 110 3.04 -3.69 2.21
C LEU A 110 2.79 -3.40 0.73
N ARG A 111 3.84 -3.40 -0.09
CA ARG A 111 3.73 -3.26 -1.55
C ARG A 111 2.81 -4.31 -2.17
N ASP A 112 2.98 -5.56 -1.77
CA ASP A 112 2.19 -6.67 -2.31
C ASP A 112 0.75 -6.65 -1.80
N ILE A 113 0.56 -6.22 -0.54
CA ILE A 113 -0.77 -5.97 0.02
C ILE A 113 -1.50 -4.92 -0.81
N LEU A 114 -0.87 -3.76 -1.06
CA LEU A 114 -1.45 -2.66 -1.84
C LEU A 114 -1.78 -3.08 -3.26
N ASN A 115 -0.86 -3.76 -3.95
CA ASN A 115 -1.08 -4.26 -5.30
C ASN A 115 -2.28 -5.20 -5.34
N ARG A 116 -2.36 -6.14 -4.39
CA ARG A 116 -3.48 -7.09 -4.32
C ARG A 116 -4.80 -6.42 -3.97
N LEU A 117 -4.80 -5.44 -3.06
CA LEU A 117 -5.99 -4.66 -2.72
C LEU A 117 -6.50 -3.89 -3.95
N GLN A 118 -5.60 -3.26 -4.70
CA GLN A 118 -5.95 -2.56 -5.92
C GLN A 118 -6.50 -3.53 -6.98
N ASP A 119 -5.86 -4.67 -7.16
CA ASP A 119 -6.29 -5.69 -8.10
C ASP A 119 -7.67 -6.25 -7.78
N SER A 120 -7.97 -6.44 -6.50
CA SER A 120 -9.21 -7.06 -6.04
C SER A 120 -10.39 -6.09 -5.98
N TYR A 121 -10.16 -4.81 -5.64
CA TYR A 121 -11.23 -3.91 -5.24
C TYR A 121 -11.35 -2.63 -6.07
N THR A 122 -10.35 -2.25 -6.88
CA THR A 122 -10.32 -0.93 -7.53
C THR A 122 -10.11 -0.94 -9.05
N ARG A 123 -10.07 -2.11 -9.66
CA ARG A 123 -9.99 -2.21 -11.13
C ARG A 123 -11.33 -1.94 -11.80
N SER A 124 -11.64 -2.66 -12.85
CA SER A 124 -12.87 -2.52 -13.65
C SER A 124 -14.13 -3.13 -13.01
N ILE A 125 -14.00 -3.67 -11.80
CA ILE A 125 -15.10 -4.28 -11.05
C ILE A 125 -15.16 -3.64 -9.68
N GLY A 126 -16.31 -3.08 -9.31
CA GLY A 126 -16.62 -2.64 -7.95
C GLY A 126 -17.29 -3.76 -7.19
N VAL A 127 -16.73 -4.15 -6.04
CA VAL A 127 -17.29 -5.21 -5.20
C VAL A 127 -17.77 -4.61 -3.89
N GLU A 128 -19.03 -4.80 -3.58
CA GLU A 128 -19.68 -4.35 -2.36
C GLU A 128 -20.37 -5.53 -1.67
N TYR A 129 -19.84 -5.98 -0.54
CA TYR A 129 -20.34 -7.18 0.17
C TYR A 129 -20.27 -7.04 1.70
N MET A 130 -19.65 -5.99 2.22
CA MET A 130 -19.47 -5.84 3.67
C MET A 130 -20.77 -5.60 4.44
N HIS A 131 -21.87 -5.31 3.74
CA HIS A 131 -23.22 -5.21 4.30
C HIS A 131 -23.84 -6.57 4.63
N ILE A 132 -23.31 -7.67 4.09
CA ILE A 132 -23.79 -9.02 4.38
C ILE A 132 -23.54 -9.32 5.85
N GLN A 133 -24.55 -9.73 6.59
CA GLN A 133 -24.44 -9.95 8.04
C GLN A 133 -23.81 -11.28 8.37
N GLU A 134 -23.99 -12.31 7.52
CA GLU A 134 -23.45 -13.65 7.76
C GLU A 134 -21.94 -13.69 7.54
N PRO A 135 -21.13 -14.00 8.57
CA PRO A 135 -19.67 -13.99 8.47
C PRO A 135 -19.10 -15.02 7.48
N GLU A 136 -19.71 -16.18 7.37
CA GLU A 136 -19.26 -17.25 6.47
C GLU A 136 -19.43 -16.86 5.00
N GLU A 137 -20.51 -16.17 4.65
CA GLU A 137 -20.72 -15.65 3.30
C GLU A 137 -19.69 -14.58 2.95
N ARG A 138 -19.41 -13.63 3.87
CA ARG A 138 -18.37 -12.63 3.66
C ARG A 138 -17.00 -13.28 3.46
N LYS A 139 -16.65 -14.26 4.28
CA LYS A 139 -15.40 -14.97 4.19
C LYS A 139 -15.29 -15.72 2.86
N TRP A 140 -16.36 -16.37 2.42
CA TRP A 140 -16.41 -17.06 1.15
C TRP A 140 -16.13 -16.13 -0.05
N ILE A 141 -16.68 -14.90 -0.02
CA ILE A 141 -16.42 -13.87 -1.03
C ILE A 141 -14.96 -13.41 -0.96
N GLN A 142 -14.46 -13.08 0.24
CA GLN A 142 -13.08 -12.63 0.45
C GLN A 142 -12.05 -13.62 -0.08
N GLU A 143 -12.21 -14.90 0.25
CA GLU A 143 -11.32 -15.95 -0.21
C GLU A 143 -11.25 -16.09 -1.73
N ARG A 144 -12.26 -15.65 -2.46
CA ARG A 144 -12.30 -15.69 -3.92
C ARG A 144 -11.77 -14.43 -4.58
N ILE A 145 -12.12 -13.28 -4.04
CA ILE A 145 -11.74 -11.98 -4.60
C ILE A 145 -10.27 -11.66 -4.30
N GLU A 146 -9.79 -12.01 -3.10
CA GLU A 146 -8.46 -11.65 -2.63
C GLU A 146 -7.35 -12.62 -3.10
N LYS A 147 -7.70 -13.66 -3.86
CA LYS A 147 -6.70 -14.53 -4.51
C LYS A 147 -6.11 -13.86 -5.74
N PRO A 148 -4.87 -14.19 -6.11
CA PRO A 148 -4.31 -13.76 -7.37
C PRO A 148 -5.23 -14.19 -8.52
N HIS A 149 -5.59 -13.25 -9.38
CA HIS A 149 -6.36 -13.59 -10.57
C HIS A 149 -5.45 -14.25 -11.61
N GLU A 150 -5.73 -15.51 -11.90
CA GLU A 150 -5.11 -16.17 -13.05
C GLU A 150 -5.65 -15.54 -14.34
N ARG A 151 -4.76 -15.24 -15.25
CA ARG A 151 -5.18 -14.76 -16.58
C ARG A 151 -5.85 -15.90 -17.32
N MET A 152 -7.11 -15.70 -17.69
CA MET A 152 -7.82 -16.63 -18.56
C MET A 152 -7.07 -16.77 -19.90
N ASP A 153 -7.03 -17.98 -20.42
CA ASP A 153 -6.50 -18.20 -21.76
C ASP A 153 -7.41 -17.57 -22.84
N ARG A 154 -6.86 -17.43 -24.04
CA ARG A 154 -7.59 -16.81 -25.14
C ARG A 154 -8.84 -17.60 -25.55
N GLN A 155 -8.81 -18.91 -25.43
CA GLN A 155 -9.96 -19.77 -25.82
C GLN A 155 -11.11 -19.56 -24.85
N GLU A 156 -10.84 -19.48 -23.54
CA GLU A 156 -11.85 -19.23 -22.53
C GLU A 156 -12.44 -17.82 -22.65
N GLN A 157 -11.62 -16.81 -22.91
CA GLN A 157 -12.09 -15.44 -23.19
C GLN A 157 -13.05 -15.42 -24.41
N LEU A 158 -12.71 -16.10 -25.49
CA LEU A 158 -13.58 -16.21 -26.67
C LEU A 158 -14.85 -16.99 -26.38
N ARG A 159 -14.79 -18.02 -25.54
CA ARG A 159 -15.98 -18.77 -25.11
C ARG A 159 -16.95 -17.89 -24.35
N ILE A 160 -16.44 -17.11 -23.39
CA ILE A 160 -17.24 -16.17 -22.61
C ILE A 160 -17.86 -15.11 -23.53
N LEU A 161 -17.07 -14.49 -24.42
CA LEU A 161 -17.54 -13.48 -25.35
C LEU A 161 -18.67 -14.02 -26.25
N ARG A 162 -18.53 -15.24 -26.80
CA ARG A 162 -19.59 -15.89 -27.59
C ARG A 162 -20.87 -16.09 -26.81
N ARG A 163 -20.77 -16.49 -25.54
CA ARG A 163 -21.94 -16.66 -24.66
C ARG A 163 -22.63 -15.34 -24.34
N LEU A 164 -21.85 -14.28 -24.09
CA LEU A 164 -22.40 -12.95 -23.86
C LEU A 164 -23.12 -12.42 -25.11
N ASN A 165 -22.51 -12.53 -26.28
CA ASN A 165 -23.16 -12.15 -27.55
C ASN A 165 -24.43 -12.95 -27.81
N ALA A 166 -24.43 -14.24 -27.53
CA ALA A 166 -25.63 -15.06 -27.69
C ALA A 166 -26.75 -14.66 -26.72
N ALA A 167 -26.43 -14.27 -25.49
CA ALA A 167 -27.42 -13.80 -24.51
C ALA A 167 -28.00 -12.43 -24.88
N GLU A 168 -27.18 -11.54 -25.48
CA GLU A 168 -27.63 -10.22 -25.93
C GLU A 168 -28.50 -10.30 -27.19
N ALA A 169 -28.25 -11.28 -28.07
CA ALA A 169 -29.02 -11.48 -29.30
C ALA A 169 -30.37 -12.20 -29.09
N PHE A 170 -30.64 -12.76 -27.91
CA PHE A 170 -31.88 -13.45 -27.57
C PHE A 170 -32.97 -12.48 -27.08
#